data_f3e88cb4a2fba07a5b17145073c70c2b
#
_entry.id   f3e88cb4a2fba07a5b17145073c70c2b
#
_cell.length_a   1.000
_cell.length_b   1.000
_cell.length_c   1.000
_cell.angle_alpha   90.00
_cell.angle_beta   90.00
_cell.angle_gamma   90.00
#
_symmetry.space_group_name_H-M   'P 1'
#
loop_
_entity.id
_entity.type
_entity.pdbx_description
1 polymer ?
#
loop_
_entity_poly.entity_id
_entity_poly.type
_entity_poly.pdbx_seq_one_letter_code
_entity_poly.pdbx_strand_id
1 'polypeptide(L)'
;MIIMGKPDALNVIVIDVDGAVVQQKRLMDQYQPAVIPVQENTEELRYWCRMGKLEQLRQLLLSSVGTIKGKIIFYGSGDYHHLTYLWLSLMDEPVTVIDFDNHTDFWKSSPGHLHCGSWVVNSLELPHVRKLIQLGIDGDLKLSKDLPLPNFPMPIGPLTHKISLLREGKVEVYPNSIHRSFLFRKVRATLPCVEFKPGLFTTNAYWKNIQDSGGIELKLERILSSIPTDTVYLTIDKDVLRESESFTNYSGYQGTMTLDELLAALSLIGKRKRILGADVCGDGSPASVKGYYFKMFYAWRKDRKIPLSAFSSPENIRLNEAANLKILERLKESHLKVD
;
A
#
# COMPACT_ATOMS: atom_id res chain seq x y z
N MET A 1 -14.32 -2.73 23.79
CA MET A 1 -15.04 -1.47 24.10
C MET A 1 -14.54 -0.42 23.11
N ILE A 2 -15.41 0.09 22.24
CA ILE A 2 -15.03 1.10 21.25
C ILE A 2 -14.89 2.42 22.00
N ILE A 3 -13.72 3.04 21.91
CA ILE A 3 -13.50 4.39 22.47
C ILE A 3 -13.99 5.37 21.39
N MET A 4 -15.17 5.94 21.61
CA MET A 4 -15.76 6.95 20.71
C MET A 4 -15.06 8.28 20.92
N GLY A 5 -14.46 8.83 19.87
CA GLY A 5 -13.90 10.19 19.86
C GLY A 5 -14.95 11.28 19.75
N LYS A 6 -14.52 12.56 19.75
CA LYS A 6 -15.38 13.72 19.49
C LYS A 6 -15.92 13.69 18.03
N PRO A 7 -16.99 14.42 17.66
CA PRO A 7 -17.59 14.40 16.32
C PRO A 7 -16.59 14.57 15.16
N ASP A 8 -15.57 15.42 15.27
CA ASP A 8 -14.51 15.59 14.28
C ASP A 8 -13.48 14.45 14.28
N ALA A 9 -13.40 13.68 15.37
CA ALA A 9 -12.55 12.50 15.51
C ALA A 9 -13.08 11.28 14.74
N LEU A 10 -14.34 11.29 14.34
CA LEU A 10 -14.96 10.21 13.56
C LEU A 10 -14.38 10.06 12.14
N ASN A 11 -13.58 11.02 11.66
CA ASN A 11 -12.95 10.94 10.35
C ASN A 11 -11.58 10.27 10.38
N VAL A 12 -10.98 10.10 11.56
CA VAL A 12 -9.71 9.38 11.75
C VAL A 12 -9.97 8.11 12.55
N ILE A 13 -9.57 6.98 12.01
CA ILE A 13 -9.78 5.67 12.61
C ILE A 13 -8.43 4.98 12.77
N VAL A 14 -8.21 4.36 13.92
CA VAL A 14 -7.10 3.46 14.15
C VAL A 14 -7.65 2.05 14.32
N ILE A 15 -7.31 1.17 13.40
CA ILE A 15 -7.53 -0.27 13.57
C ILE A 15 -6.32 -0.82 14.31
N ASP A 16 -6.49 -1.04 15.60
CA ASP A 16 -5.39 -1.49 16.44
C ASP A 16 -5.15 -2.99 16.28
N VAL A 17 -4.35 -3.34 15.27
CA VAL A 17 -3.97 -4.71 14.95
C VAL A 17 -2.72 -5.18 15.68
N ASP A 18 -1.77 -4.26 15.98
CA ASP A 18 -0.44 -4.65 16.47
C ASP A 18 0.19 -3.67 17.47
N GLY A 19 -0.56 -2.65 17.91
CA GLY A 19 -0.11 -1.66 18.87
C GLY A 19 0.77 -0.55 18.29
N ALA A 20 1.18 -0.63 17.01
CA ALA A 20 2.17 0.28 16.45
C ALA A 20 1.68 1.74 16.36
N VAL A 21 0.40 1.96 16.07
CA VAL A 21 -0.16 3.32 15.95
C VAL A 21 -0.59 3.87 17.31
N VAL A 22 -1.22 3.06 18.17
CA VAL A 22 -1.74 3.53 19.46
C VAL A 22 -0.65 3.97 20.46
N GLN A 23 0.59 3.55 20.26
CA GLN A 23 1.74 4.03 21.05
C GLN A 23 2.22 5.44 20.64
N GLN A 24 1.72 6.00 19.54
CA GLN A 24 2.07 7.33 19.01
C GLN A 24 1.26 8.41 19.75
N LYS A 25 1.76 8.84 20.90
CA LYS A 25 1.03 9.69 21.84
C LYS A 25 0.52 11.00 21.25
N ARG A 26 1.36 11.70 20.47
CA ARG A 26 0.97 13.00 19.87
C ARG A 26 -0.17 12.83 18.88
N LEU A 27 -0.14 11.80 18.05
CA LEU A 27 -1.23 11.47 17.11
C LEU A 27 -2.52 11.18 17.88
N MET A 28 -2.43 10.32 18.90
CA MET A 28 -3.58 9.93 19.72
C MET A 28 -4.16 11.12 20.51
N ASP A 29 -3.31 11.96 21.11
CA ASP A 29 -3.74 13.11 21.91
C ASP A 29 -4.32 14.24 21.04
N GLN A 30 -3.68 14.52 19.90
CA GLN A 30 -4.06 15.64 19.02
C GLN A 30 -5.35 15.35 18.25
N TYR A 31 -5.51 14.15 17.74
CA TYR A 31 -6.63 13.80 16.85
C TYR A 31 -7.72 12.98 17.53
N GLN A 32 -7.44 12.36 18.67
CA GLN A 32 -8.38 11.51 19.42
C GLN A 32 -9.15 10.55 18.50
N PRO A 33 -8.45 9.75 17.65
CA PRO A 33 -9.09 8.91 16.66
C PRO A 33 -10.02 7.87 17.30
N ALA A 34 -11.01 7.40 16.54
CA ALA A 34 -11.77 6.23 16.96
C ALA A 34 -10.85 4.99 16.89
N VAL A 35 -10.63 4.33 18.03
CA VAL A 35 -9.79 3.12 18.08
C VAL A 35 -10.67 1.88 18.07
N ILE A 36 -10.43 0.99 17.10
CA ILE A 36 -11.10 -0.30 17.00
C ILE A 36 -10.07 -1.39 17.32
N PRO A 37 -10.16 -1.99 18.51
CA PRO A 37 -9.22 -3.04 18.91
C PRO A 37 -9.53 -4.33 18.18
N VAL A 38 -8.54 -4.88 17.48
CA VAL A 38 -8.61 -6.17 16.80
C VAL A 38 -7.41 -7.06 17.12
N GLN A 39 -6.67 -6.73 18.17
CA GLN A 39 -5.44 -7.41 18.59
C GLN A 39 -5.62 -8.91 18.84
N GLU A 40 -6.79 -9.37 19.25
CA GLU A 40 -7.11 -10.80 19.40
C GLU A 40 -6.95 -11.58 18.07
N ASN A 41 -7.02 -10.89 16.96
CA ASN A 41 -6.94 -11.44 15.60
C ASN A 41 -5.59 -11.19 14.92
N THR A 42 -4.69 -10.43 15.55
CA THR A 42 -3.40 -10.00 14.99
C THR A 42 -2.64 -11.12 14.30
N GLU A 43 -2.46 -12.23 15.00
CA GLU A 43 -1.66 -13.36 14.52
C GLU A 43 -2.31 -14.09 13.33
N GLU A 44 -3.64 -14.08 13.22
CA GLU A 44 -4.36 -14.68 12.10
C GLU A 44 -4.37 -13.78 10.88
N LEU A 45 -4.44 -12.47 11.09
CA LEU A 45 -4.48 -11.47 10.02
C LEU A 45 -3.11 -11.21 9.41
N ARG A 46 -2.03 -11.22 10.20
CA ARG A 46 -0.70 -10.80 9.75
C ARG A 46 -0.19 -11.62 8.56
N TYR A 47 0.37 -10.97 7.56
CA TYR A 47 0.86 -11.49 6.28
C TYR A 47 -0.21 -12.15 5.41
N TRP A 48 -1.01 -13.02 5.96
CA TRP A 48 -1.92 -13.91 5.25
C TRP A 48 -3.12 -14.27 6.12
N CYS A 49 -4.33 -14.11 5.58
CA CYS A 49 -5.54 -14.48 6.29
C CYS A 49 -6.56 -15.19 5.38
N ARG A 50 -7.52 -15.87 6.00
CA ARG A 50 -8.66 -16.44 5.31
C ARG A 50 -9.69 -15.36 5.00
N MET A 51 -10.32 -15.41 3.82
CA MET A 51 -11.39 -14.47 3.44
C MET A 51 -12.55 -14.44 4.45
N GLY A 52 -12.89 -15.59 5.06
CA GLY A 52 -13.91 -15.63 6.12
C GLY A 52 -13.53 -14.81 7.37
N LYS A 53 -12.24 -14.70 7.68
CA LYS A 53 -11.76 -13.84 8.77
C LYS A 53 -11.86 -12.35 8.42
N LEU A 54 -11.55 -12.01 7.17
CA LEU A 54 -11.75 -10.65 6.66
C LEU A 54 -13.22 -10.25 6.67
N GLU A 55 -14.14 -11.16 6.32
CA GLU A 55 -15.56 -10.88 6.38
C GLU A 55 -16.05 -10.63 7.81
N GLN A 56 -15.55 -11.38 8.80
CA GLN A 56 -15.84 -11.10 10.22
C GLN A 56 -15.37 -9.70 10.62
N LEU A 57 -14.14 -9.32 10.22
CA LEU A 57 -13.62 -7.99 10.47
C LEU A 57 -14.45 -6.91 9.74
N ARG A 58 -14.87 -7.18 8.50
CA ARG A 58 -15.74 -6.29 7.72
C ARG A 58 -17.04 -5.98 8.45
N GLN A 59 -17.70 -6.99 9.01
CA GLN A 59 -18.94 -6.81 9.78
C GLN A 59 -18.71 -6.00 11.06
N LEU A 60 -17.62 -6.27 11.77
CA LEU A 60 -17.23 -5.47 12.94
C LEU A 60 -17.04 -4.00 12.58
N LEU A 61 -16.35 -3.71 11.48
CA LEU A 61 -16.08 -2.34 11.04
C LEU A 61 -17.36 -1.62 10.61
N LEU A 62 -18.24 -2.27 9.84
CA LEU A 62 -19.53 -1.71 9.46
C LEU A 62 -20.37 -1.32 10.66
N SER A 63 -20.41 -2.19 11.68
CA SER A 63 -21.16 -1.91 12.92
C SER A 63 -20.54 -0.80 13.77
N SER A 64 -19.22 -0.61 13.67
CA SER A 64 -18.47 0.33 14.51
C SER A 64 -18.38 1.72 13.91
N VAL A 65 -18.18 1.85 12.59
CA VAL A 65 -17.90 3.14 11.93
C VAL A 65 -18.89 3.51 10.83
N GLY A 66 -19.78 2.58 10.46
CA GLY A 66 -20.78 2.79 9.41
C GLY A 66 -20.15 2.92 8.02
N THR A 67 -20.00 4.15 7.54
CA THR A 67 -19.35 4.41 6.23
C THR A 67 -17.87 4.69 6.37
N ILE A 68 -17.11 4.30 5.34
CA ILE A 68 -15.69 4.62 5.23
C ILE A 68 -15.42 5.87 4.36
N LYS A 69 -16.45 6.42 3.70
CA LYS A 69 -16.33 7.64 2.92
C LYS A 69 -15.88 8.80 3.81
N GLY A 70 -14.85 9.52 3.37
CA GLY A 70 -14.25 10.61 4.12
C GLY A 70 -13.40 10.16 5.31
N LYS A 71 -13.11 8.87 5.48
CA LYS A 71 -12.28 8.37 6.58
C LYS A 71 -10.82 8.26 6.20
N ILE A 72 -9.95 8.53 7.18
CA ILE A 72 -8.52 8.27 7.13
C ILE A 72 -8.23 7.19 8.17
N ILE A 73 -7.67 6.07 7.73
CA ILE A 73 -7.57 4.85 8.51
C ILE A 73 -6.10 4.50 8.70
N PHE A 74 -5.68 4.26 9.94
CA PHE A 74 -4.34 3.78 10.27
C PHE A 74 -4.40 2.36 10.81
N TYR A 75 -3.48 1.47 10.38
CA TYR A 75 -3.44 0.08 10.85
C TYR A 75 -2.01 -0.52 10.88
N GLY A 76 -1.13 0.02 11.65
CA GLY A 76 0.16 -0.59 11.99
C GLY A 76 1.06 -1.00 10.82
N SER A 77 1.58 -2.21 10.87
CA SER A 77 2.58 -2.70 9.92
C SER A 77 2.04 -2.92 8.51
N GLY A 78 2.91 -2.74 7.48
CA GLY A 78 2.65 -3.11 6.10
C GLY A 78 2.36 -4.60 5.88
N ASP A 79 2.67 -5.45 6.87
CA ASP A 79 2.25 -6.86 6.87
C ASP A 79 0.73 -7.04 6.86
N TYR A 80 -0.04 -5.96 7.11
CA TYR A 80 -1.50 -5.91 7.05
C TYR A 80 -2.03 -5.13 5.86
N HIS A 81 -1.19 -4.75 4.88
CA HIS A 81 -1.61 -3.94 3.73
C HIS A 81 -2.81 -4.52 2.97
N HIS A 82 -3.03 -5.84 3.02
CA HIS A 82 -4.22 -6.48 2.47
C HIS A 82 -5.54 -6.04 3.12
N LEU A 83 -5.52 -5.36 4.27
CA LEU A 83 -6.73 -4.77 4.86
C LEU A 83 -7.31 -3.65 3.98
N THR A 84 -6.51 -3.04 3.09
CA THR A 84 -6.99 -2.12 2.06
C THR A 84 -8.13 -2.72 1.23
N TYR A 85 -8.09 -4.02 0.94
CA TYR A 85 -9.19 -4.71 0.26
C TYR A 85 -10.52 -4.58 1.02
N LEU A 86 -10.50 -4.60 2.36
CA LEU A 86 -11.73 -4.42 3.16
C LEU A 86 -12.36 -3.06 2.92
N TRP A 87 -11.55 -2.01 2.94
CA TRP A 87 -12.03 -0.65 2.73
C TRP A 87 -12.62 -0.49 1.34
N LEU A 88 -11.90 -0.97 0.34
CA LEU A 88 -12.37 -0.97 -1.02
C LEU A 88 -13.68 -1.76 -1.17
N SER A 89 -13.82 -2.91 -0.50
CA SER A 89 -15.05 -3.72 -0.55
C SER A 89 -16.28 -3.06 0.08
N LEU A 90 -16.09 -1.99 0.84
CA LEU A 90 -17.16 -1.20 1.48
C LEU A 90 -17.58 0.01 0.64
N MET A 91 -16.95 0.22 -0.52
CA MET A 91 -17.31 1.29 -1.46
C MET A 91 -18.36 0.84 -2.46
N ASP A 92 -19.11 1.80 -2.97
CA ASP A 92 -20.21 1.58 -3.92
C ASP A 92 -20.11 2.45 -5.19
N GLU A 93 -19.17 3.39 -5.23
CA GLU A 93 -18.99 4.25 -6.38
C GLU A 93 -17.67 3.97 -7.14
N PRO A 94 -17.63 4.23 -8.47
CA PRO A 94 -16.44 3.96 -9.26
C PRO A 94 -15.22 4.68 -8.73
N VAL A 95 -14.10 3.97 -8.56
CA VAL A 95 -12.89 4.51 -7.95
C VAL A 95 -11.63 4.05 -8.69
N THR A 96 -10.64 4.93 -8.80
CA THR A 96 -9.26 4.57 -9.08
C THR A 96 -8.48 4.54 -7.77
N VAL A 97 -7.79 3.46 -7.50
CA VAL A 97 -6.90 3.35 -6.33
C VAL A 97 -5.53 3.90 -6.70
N ILE A 98 -5.00 4.79 -5.88
CA ILE A 98 -3.61 5.27 -5.98
C ILE A 98 -2.87 4.74 -4.75
N ASP A 99 -1.88 3.91 -5.01
CA ASP A 99 -1.11 3.16 -4.06
C ASP A 99 0.33 3.68 -4.01
N PHE A 100 0.76 4.11 -2.84
CA PHE A 100 2.14 4.48 -2.56
C PHE A 100 2.77 3.34 -1.79
N ASP A 101 3.64 2.58 -2.45
CA ASP A 101 4.22 1.36 -1.91
C ASP A 101 5.61 1.11 -2.52
N ASN A 102 6.42 0.39 -1.82
CA ASN A 102 7.70 -0.13 -2.33
C ASN A 102 7.53 -1.49 -3.02
N HIS A 103 6.36 -2.14 -2.89
CA HIS A 103 6.02 -3.45 -3.39
C HIS A 103 4.83 -3.41 -4.37
N THR A 104 4.74 -4.38 -5.26
CA THR A 104 3.65 -4.40 -6.26
C THR A 104 2.35 -5.00 -5.76
N ASP A 105 2.39 -5.81 -4.73
CA ASP A 105 1.25 -6.45 -4.05
C ASP A 105 0.20 -7.10 -4.97
N PHE A 106 0.60 -7.48 -6.20
CA PHE A 106 -0.28 -8.16 -7.14
C PHE A 106 0.12 -9.62 -7.44
N TRP A 107 0.56 -10.34 -6.40
CA TRP A 107 0.67 -11.79 -6.43
C TRP A 107 -0.72 -12.43 -6.37
N LYS A 108 -0.87 -13.61 -6.95
CA LYS A 108 -2.12 -14.35 -6.83
C LYS A 108 -2.15 -15.11 -5.51
N SER A 109 -3.22 -14.93 -4.73
CA SER A 109 -3.48 -15.70 -3.51
C SER A 109 -3.94 -17.11 -3.83
N SER A 110 -3.77 -18.02 -2.87
CA SER A 110 -4.50 -19.29 -2.86
C SER A 110 -6.01 -19.03 -2.71
N PRO A 111 -6.87 -19.87 -3.30
CA PRO A 111 -8.32 -19.72 -3.16
C PRO A 111 -8.76 -19.57 -1.70
N GLY A 112 -9.65 -18.64 -1.44
CA GLY A 112 -10.18 -18.38 -0.09
C GLY A 112 -9.22 -17.68 0.88
N HIS A 113 -8.07 -17.16 0.38
CA HIS A 113 -7.09 -16.43 1.17
C HIS A 113 -6.73 -15.09 0.54
N LEU A 114 -6.27 -14.17 1.37
CA LEU A 114 -5.69 -12.90 0.99
C LEU A 114 -4.41 -12.68 1.79
N HIS A 115 -3.37 -12.08 1.18
CA HIS A 115 -2.12 -11.71 1.86
C HIS A 115 -1.65 -10.32 1.46
N CYS A 116 -0.73 -9.73 2.24
CA CYS A 116 -0.23 -8.38 2.01
C CYS A 116 0.25 -8.16 0.58
N GLY A 117 0.88 -9.13 -0.05
CA GLY A 117 1.33 -9.05 -1.44
C GLY A 117 0.29 -9.48 -2.50
N SER A 118 -1.02 -9.55 -2.21
CA SER A 118 -2.01 -10.04 -3.19
C SER A 118 -3.31 -9.24 -3.26
N TRP A 119 -3.47 -8.26 -2.41
CA TRP A 119 -4.70 -7.49 -2.29
C TRP A 119 -5.06 -6.73 -3.58
N VAL A 120 -4.07 -6.31 -4.35
CA VAL A 120 -4.26 -5.58 -5.61
C VAL A 120 -5.10 -6.39 -6.60
N VAL A 121 -4.79 -7.67 -6.79
CA VAL A 121 -5.52 -8.54 -7.72
C VAL A 121 -6.96 -8.70 -7.27
N ASN A 122 -7.17 -9.00 -5.98
CA ASN A 122 -8.51 -9.18 -5.43
C ASN A 122 -9.33 -7.88 -5.48
N SER A 123 -8.71 -6.73 -5.27
CA SER A 123 -9.37 -5.42 -5.35
C SER A 123 -9.85 -5.10 -6.76
N LEU A 124 -9.12 -5.51 -7.79
CA LEU A 124 -9.52 -5.32 -9.19
C LEU A 124 -10.68 -6.24 -9.63
N GLU A 125 -11.04 -7.23 -8.82
CA GLU A 125 -12.25 -8.04 -9.00
C GLU A 125 -13.52 -7.32 -8.49
N LEU A 126 -13.37 -6.27 -7.67
CA LEU A 126 -14.47 -5.44 -7.20
C LEU A 126 -14.99 -4.58 -8.37
N PRO A 127 -16.31 -4.60 -8.68
CA PRO A 127 -16.86 -3.99 -9.89
C PRO A 127 -16.71 -2.47 -9.97
N HIS A 128 -16.54 -1.79 -8.84
CA HIS A 128 -16.35 -0.35 -8.74
C HIS A 128 -14.87 0.07 -8.79
N VAL A 129 -13.92 -0.83 -8.55
CA VAL A 129 -12.48 -0.53 -8.71
C VAL A 129 -12.13 -0.58 -10.20
N ARG A 130 -11.93 0.57 -10.80
CA ARG A 130 -11.72 0.71 -12.25
C ARG A 130 -10.27 0.58 -12.66
N LYS A 131 -9.36 1.05 -11.82
CA LYS A 131 -7.93 1.07 -12.09
C LYS A 131 -7.14 1.16 -10.80
N LEU A 132 -5.91 0.70 -10.81
CA LEU A 132 -4.95 0.83 -9.74
C LEU A 132 -3.64 1.41 -10.27
N ILE A 133 -3.14 2.46 -9.63
CA ILE A 133 -1.89 3.14 -9.94
C ILE A 133 -0.94 2.95 -8.77
N GLN A 134 0.22 2.38 -9.02
CA GLN A 134 1.25 2.14 -8.01
C GLN A 134 2.42 3.10 -8.22
N LEU A 135 2.81 3.80 -7.17
CA LEU A 135 3.84 4.83 -7.16
C LEU A 135 4.92 4.50 -6.11
N GLY A 136 6.16 4.52 -6.54
CA GLY A 136 7.29 4.29 -5.64
C GLY A 136 7.84 2.87 -5.63
N ILE A 137 7.37 1.98 -6.48
CA ILE A 137 7.65 0.54 -6.51
C ILE A 137 9.13 0.25 -6.86
N ASP A 138 10.00 0.44 -5.91
CA ASP A 138 11.44 0.17 -6.08
C ASP A 138 11.86 -1.22 -5.58
N GLY A 139 11.24 -1.73 -4.51
CA GLY A 139 11.64 -2.95 -3.81
C GLY A 139 11.54 -4.21 -4.64
N ASP A 140 10.39 -4.50 -5.18
CA ASP A 140 10.15 -5.69 -6.03
C ASP A 140 11.03 -5.67 -7.29
N LEU A 141 11.33 -4.48 -7.79
CA LEU A 141 12.17 -4.33 -8.96
C LEU A 141 13.66 -4.49 -8.61
N LYS A 142 14.09 -4.19 -7.38
CA LYS A 142 15.45 -4.48 -6.90
C LYS A 142 15.69 -5.99 -6.75
N LEU A 143 14.72 -6.69 -6.17
CA LEU A 143 14.80 -8.13 -5.94
C LEU A 143 14.87 -8.96 -7.23
N SER A 144 14.31 -8.47 -8.33
CA SER A 144 14.36 -9.19 -9.63
C SER A 144 15.77 -9.34 -10.21
N LYS A 145 16.80 -8.64 -9.67
CA LYS A 145 18.21 -8.85 -10.05
C LYS A 145 18.81 -10.12 -9.45
N ASP A 146 18.38 -10.47 -8.25
CA ASP A 146 19.00 -11.51 -7.43
C ASP A 146 18.22 -12.84 -7.49
N LEU A 147 17.09 -12.84 -8.18
CA LEU A 147 16.40 -14.08 -8.54
C LEU A 147 16.92 -14.54 -9.91
N PRO A 148 17.81 -15.53 -9.98
CA PRO A 148 18.09 -16.20 -11.23
C PRO A 148 16.79 -16.88 -11.66
N LEU A 149 16.08 -16.24 -12.57
CA LEU A 149 15.07 -16.93 -13.33
C LEU A 149 15.83 -17.97 -14.17
N PRO A 150 16.00 -19.20 -13.74
CA PRO A 150 15.38 -20.32 -14.40
C PRO A 150 15.10 -21.56 -13.55
N ASN A 151 15.44 -21.60 -12.28
CA ASN A 151 15.43 -22.85 -11.53
C ASN A 151 14.28 -23.06 -10.53
N PHE A 152 13.37 -22.11 -10.38
CA PHE A 152 12.09 -22.39 -9.74
C PHE A 152 11.04 -22.56 -10.85
N PRO A 153 10.28 -23.66 -10.86
CA PRO A 153 9.09 -23.77 -11.67
C PRO A 153 8.03 -22.81 -11.10
N MET A 154 8.19 -21.51 -11.35
CA MET A 154 7.12 -20.56 -11.14
C MET A 154 5.98 -20.99 -12.07
N PRO A 155 4.80 -21.33 -11.55
CA PRO A 155 3.68 -21.66 -12.41
C PRO A 155 3.48 -20.50 -13.37
N ILE A 156 3.47 -20.81 -14.68
CA ILE A 156 3.33 -19.83 -15.77
C ILE A 156 2.09 -18.94 -15.59
N GLY A 157 1.05 -19.44 -14.89
CA GLY A 157 -0.17 -18.74 -14.58
C GLY A 157 -0.04 -17.40 -13.84
N PRO A 158 0.70 -17.28 -12.74
CA PRO A 158 0.84 -16.00 -12.02
C PRO A 158 1.51 -14.90 -12.85
N LEU A 159 2.51 -15.25 -13.67
CA LEU A 159 3.21 -14.27 -14.50
C LEU A 159 2.34 -13.80 -15.67
N THR A 160 1.57 -14.69 -16.29
CA THR A 160 0.64 -14.34 -17.37
C THR A 160 -0.47 -13.42 -16.87
N HIS A 161 -0.97 -13.64 -15.66
CA HIS A 161 -2.00 -12.81 -15.06
C HIS A 161 -1.49 -11.38 -14.79
N LYS A 162 -0.30 -11.21 -14.23
CA LYS A 162 0.33 -9.91 -14.03
C LYS A 162 0.47 -9.13 -15.35
N ILE A 163 0.95 -9.80 -16.40
CA ILE A 163 1.09 -9.20 -17.73
C ILE A 163 -0.27 -8.80 -18.30
N SER A 164 -1.32 -9.59 -18.07
CA SER A 164 -2.68 -9.27 -18.52
C SER A 164 -3.17 -7.99 -17.90
N LEU A 165 -3.09 -7.84 -16.57
CA LEU A 165 -3.51 -6.64 -15.85
C LEU A 165 -2.80 -5.37 -16.33
N LEU A 166 -1.50 -5.46 -16.59
CA LEU A 166 -0.72 -4.35 -17.16
C LEU A 166 -1.15 -4.03 -18.60
N ARG A 167 -1.38 -5.05 -19.44
CA ARG A 167 -1.83 -4.88 -20.84
C ARG A 167 -3.23 -4.29 -20.95
N GLU A 168 -4.12 -4.69 -20.06
CA GLU A 168 -5.48 -4.18 -19.99
C GLU A 168 -5.53 -2.76 -19.42
N GLY A 169 -4.40 -2.22 -18.95
CA GLY A 169 -4.31 -0.90 -18.32
C GLY A 169 -5.04 -0.81 -16.98
N LYS A 170 -5.37 -1.96 -16.39
CA LYS A 170 -6.00 -2.04 -15.07
C LYS A 170 -5.03 -1.71 -13.94
N VAL A 171 -3.75 -2.01 -14.14
CA VAL A 171 -2.66 -1.65 -13.24
C VAL A 171 -1.60 -0.87 -14.01
N GLU A 172 -1.11 0.19 -13.42
CA GLU A 172 0.10 0.90 -13.85
C GLU A 172 1.09 0.95 -12.69
N VAL A 173 2.37 0.73 -12.98
CA VAL A 173 3.44 0.68 -11.97
C VAL A 173 4.50 1.70 -12.32
N TYR A 174 4.81 2.58 -11.39
CA TYR A 174 5.81 3.63 -11.55
C TYR A 174 6.83 3.57 -10.41
N PRO A 175 8.04 3.03 -10.67
CA PRO A 175 9.14 3.11 -9.72
C PRO A 175 9.50 4.56 -9.38
N ASN A 176 10.06 4.80 -8.20
CA ASN A 176 10.53 6.14 -7.86
C ASN A 176 11.82 6.49 -8.62
N SER A 177 12.88 5.74 -8.40
CA SER A 177 14.21 6.08 -8.92
C SER A 177 14.90 4.96 -9.69
N ILE A 178 14.33 3.77 -9.74
CA ILE A 178 15.02 2.62 -10.31
C ILE A 178 14.96 2.60 -11.83
N HIS A 179 16.14 2.52 -12.43
CA HIS A 179 16.33 2.21 -13.84
C HIS A 179 16.46 0.71 -14.03
N ARG A 180 15.42 0.04 -14.51
CA ARG A 180 15.51 -1.37 -14.86
C ARG A 180 14.91 -1.66 -16.21
N SER A 181 15.71 -2.41 -16.97
CA SER A 181 15.26 -3.08 -18.19
C SER A 181 14.88 -4.52 -17.87
N PHE A 182 13.86 -5.00 -18.52
CA PHE A 182 13.55 -6.41 -18.58
C PHE A 182 13.45 -6.84 -20.05
N LEU A 183 13.92 -8.05 -20.34
CA LEU A 183 13.89 -8.57 -21.69
C LEU A 183 12.47 -9.02 -22.05
N PHE A 184 11.88 -8.40 -23.05
CA PHE A 184 10.61 -8.83 -23.62
C PHE A 184 10.85 -9.47 -24.99
N ARG A 185 10.58 -10.75 -25.10
CA ARG A 185 10.45 -11.37 -26.41
C ARG A 185 9.09 -11.02 -27.00
N LYS A 186 9.10 -10.21 -28.09
CA LYS A 186 7.93 -9.90 -28.94
C LYS A 186 6.64 -9.51 -28.20
N VAL A 187 6.60 -8.33 -27.60
CA VAL A 187 5.33 -7.73 -27.19
C VAL A 187 5.06 -6.51 -28.05
N ARG A 188 3.98 -6.56 -28.82
CA ARG A 188 3.47 -5.43 -29.63
C ARG A 188 2.50 -4.53 -28.83
N ALA A 189 2.58 -4.49 -27.51
CA ALA A 189 1.68 -3.71 -26.70
C ALA A 189 2.36 -2.44 -26.20
N THR A 190 1.71 -1.29 -26.39
CA THR A 190 2.07 -0.06 -25.70
C THR A 190 1.56 -0.17 -24.26
N LEU A 191 2.47 -0.20 -23.29
CA LEU A 191 2.11 -0.14 -21.87
C LEU A 191 2.37 1.27 -21.37
N PRO A 192 1.41 1.96 -20.71
CA PRO A 192 1.58 3.35 -20.26
C PRO A 192 2.79 3.55 -19.36
N CYS A 193 3.07 2.55 -18.50
CA CYS A 193 4.16 2.57 -17.51
C CYS A 193 5.50 2.03 -18.04
N VAL A 194 5.59 1.60 -19.30
CA VAL A 194 6.79 0.99 -19.87
C VAL A 194 7.20 1.71 -21.15
N GLU A 195 8.50 1.94 -21.30
CA GLU A 195 9.14 2.40 -22.52
C GLU A 195 9.86 1.22 -23.21
N PHE A 196 9.64 1.05 -24.50
CA PHE A 196 10.30 0.02 -25.30
C PHE A 196 11.40 0.66 -26.15
N LYS A 197 12.66 0.21 -25.98
CA LYS A 197 13.79 0.65 -26.80
C LYS A 197 14.27 -0.53 -27.66
N PRO A 198 14.37 -0.34 -28.98
CA PRO A 198 14.89 -1.38 -29.85
C PRO A 198 16.37 -1.63 -29.54
N GLY A 199 16.75 -2.86 -29.36
CA GLY A 199 18.13 -3.33 -29.32
C GLY A 199 18.48 -4.13 -30.57
N LEU A 200 19.75 -4.47 -30.77
CA LEU A 200 20.26 -5.11 -31.99
C LEU A 200 19.54 -6.44 -32.29
N PHE A 201 19.17 -7.21 -31.26
CA PHE A 201 18.52 -8.53 -31.41
C PHE A 201 17.28 -8.70 -30.48
N THR A 202 17.02 -7.72 -29.63
CA THR A 202 15.95 -7.79 -28.60
C THR A 202 15.33 -6.41 -28.40
N THR A 203 14.09 -6.39 -27.96
CA THR A 203 13.47 -5.15 -27.46
C THR A 203 13.67 -5.08 -25.96
N ASN A 204 14.34 -4.04 -25.47
CA ASN A 204 14.47 -3.77 -24.05
C ASN A 204 13.27 -2.96 -23.58
N ALA A 205 12.66 -3.37 -22.48
CA ALA A 205 11.58 -2.66 -21.84
C ALA A 205 12.11 -1.99 -20.55
N TYR A 206 11.75 -0.74 -20.34
CA TYR A 206 12.17 0.06 -19.20
C TYR A 206 10.94 0.58 -18.47
N TRP A 207 10.91 0.46 -17.15
CA TRP A 207 9.88 1.14 -16.38
C TRP A 207 10.09 2.66 -16.44
N LYS A 208 9.01 3.39 -16.68
CA LYS A 208 9.01 4.86 -16.64
C LYS A 208 8.98 5.32 -15.20
N ASN A 209 10.14 5.52 -14.59
CA ASN A 209 10.22 5.96 -13.22
C ASN A 209 9.80 7.44 -13.03
N ILE A 210 9.59 7.81 -11.77
CA ILE A 210 9.09 9.13 -11.39
C ILE A 210 10.16 10.18 -11.59
N GLN A 211 11.39 9.92 -11.14
CA GLN A 211 12.49 10.88 -11.15
C GLN A 211 12.89 11.28 -12.57
N ASP A 212 13.03 10.33 -13.49
CA ASP A 212 13.34 10.62 -14.91
C ASP A 212 12.21 11.31 -15.65
N SER A 213 11.01 11.26 -15.09
CA SER A 213 9.83 11.92 -15.67
C SER A 213 9.73 13.39 -15.24
N GLY A 214 10.71 13.91 -14.51
CA GLY A 214 10.74 15.28 -13.98
C GLY A 214 10.17 15.42 -12.57
N GLY A 215 10.18 14.32 -11.80
CA GLY A 215 9.69 14.26 -10.43
C GLY A 215 8.21 13.90 -10.29
N ILE A 216 7.78 13.79 -9.03
CA ILE A 216 6.46 13.25 -8.70
C ILE A 216 5.30 14.13 -9.24
N GLU A 217 5.43 15.45 -9.19
CA GLU A 217 4.34 16.34 -9.58
C GLU A 217 4.07 16.26 -11.08
N LEU A 218 5.10 16.40 -11.94
CA LEU A 218 4.95 16.30 -13.39
C LEU A 218 4.47 14.91 -13.82
N LYS A 219 4.96 13.86 -13.17
CA LYS A 219 4.53 12.50 -13.44
C LYS A 219 3.07 12.32 -13.09
N LEU A 220 2.67 12.75 -11.91
CA LEU A 220 1.33 12.57 -11.38
C LEU A 220 0.28 13.40 -12.15
N GLU A 221 0.60 14.62 -12.58
CA GLU A 221 -0.30 15.40 -13.44
C GLU A 221 -0.70 14.62 -14.72
N ARG A 222 0.26 13.97 -15.36
CA ARG A 222 0.00 13.14 -16.54
C ARG A 222 -0.85 11.91 -16.22
N ILE A 223 -0.59 11.28 -15.07
CA ILE A 223 -1.35 10.10 -14.60
C ILE A 223 -2.79 10.53 -14.30
N LEU A 224 -2.99 11.59 -13.50
CA LEU A 224 -4.31 12.05 -13.06
C LEU A 224 -5.20 12.49 -14.23
N SER A 225 -4.60 13.02 -15.31
CA SER A 225 -5.35 13.36 -16.52
C SER A 225 -5.83 12.15 -17.32
N SER A 226 -5.26 10.98 -17.11
CA SER A 226 -5.53 9.74 -17.85
C SER A 226 -6.37 8.71 -17.09
N ILE A 227 -6.59 8.89 -15.78
CA ILE A 227 -7.38 7.94 -15.00
C ILE A 227 -8.89 8.09 -15.27
N PRO A 228 -9.64 6.95 -15.31
CA PRO A 228 -11.00 6.91 -15.82
C PRO A 228 -12.07 7.42 -14.85
N THR A 229 -11.69 7.80 -13.62
CA THR A 229 -12.64 8.20 -12.58
C THR A 229 -12.35 9.60 -12.05
N ASP A 230 -13.38 10.30 -11.59
CA ASP A 230 -13.24 11.57 -10.88
C ASP A 230 -12.91 11.38 -9.40
N THR A 231 -13.10 10.16 -8.93
CA THR A 231 -12.89 9.75 -7.55
C THR A 231 -11.68 8.84 -7.42
N VAL A 232 -10.94 9.00 -6.34
CA VAL A 232 -9.78 8.18 -5.99
C VAL A 232 -9.87 7.69 -4.55
N TYR A 233 -9.29 6.53 -4.29
CA TYR A 233 -8.94 6.04 -2.96
C TYR A 233 -7.43 6.00 -2.82
N LEU A 234 -6.92 6.44 -1.68
CA LEU A 234 -5.48 6.46 -1.42
C LEU A 234 -5.11 5.36 -0.45
N THR A 235 -4.07 4.61 -0.74
CA THR A 235 -3.45 3.69 0.19
C THR A 235 -1.95 3.97 0.25
N ILE A 236 -1.39 3.98 1.45
CA ILE A 236 -0.01 4.38 1.69
C ILE A 236 0.64 3.33 2.59
N ASP A 237 1.53 2.51 2.01
CA ASP A 237 2.50 1.77 2.81
C ASP A 237 3.76 2.64 2.96
N LYS A 238 4.10 2.99 4.20
CA LYS A 238 5.24 3.86 4.48
C LYS A 238 6.60 3.24 4.20
N ASP A 239 6.64 1.98 3.79
CA ASP A 239 7.90 1.41 3.29
C ASP A 239 8.30 1.96 1.91
N VAL A 240 7.40 2.71 1.24
CA VAL A 240 7.74 3.55 0.07
C VAL A 240 8.74 4.65 0.40
N LEU A 241 8.73 5.12 1.65
CA LEU A 241 9.61 6.17 2.14
C LEU A 241 11.02 5.63 2.39
N ARG A 242 12.00 6.52 2.32
CA ARG A 242 13.37 6.18 2.71
C ARG A 242 13.48 6.00 4.24
N GLU A 243 14.46 5.22 4.67
CA GLU A 243 14.65 4.83 6.09
C GLU A 243 14.81 5.99 7.06
N SER A 244 15.29 7.14 6.60
CA SER A 244 15.41 8.34 7.43
C SER A 244 14.09 9.01 7.77
N GLU A 245 12.96 8.56 7.19
CA GLU A 245 11.65 9.20 7.32
C GLU A 245 10.56 8.28 7.85
N SER A 246 10.78 6.96 7.83
CA SER A 246 9.90 5.98 8.45
C SER A 246 10.66 4.74 8.92
N PHE A 247 10.21 4.14 10.00
CA PHE A 247 10.71 2.85 10.48
C PHE A 247 9.67 1.76 10.22
N THR A 248 9.98 0.81 9.37
CA THR A 248 9.07 -0.26 8.94
C THR A 248 9.64 -1.64 9.22
N ASN A 249 8.86 -2.69 9.01
CA ASN A 249 9.34 -4.08 9.05
C ASN A 249 10.25 -4.43 7.87
N TYR A 250 10.46 -3.52 6.92
CA TYR A 250 11.34 -3.66 5.77
C TYR A 250 12.63 -2.83 5.87
N SER A 251 13.06 -2.45 7.09
CA SER A 251 14.33 -1.76 7.31
C SER A 251 15.49 -2.45 6.55
N GLY A 252 16.29 -1.67 5.84
CA GLY A 252 17.31 -2.15 4.89
C GLY A 252 16.80 -2.44 3.48
N TYR A 253 15.49 -2.38 3.25
CA TYR A 253 14.85 -2.67 1.94
C TYR A 253 13.72 -1.69 1.61
N GLN A 254 13.63 -0.57 2.30
CA GLN A 254 12.63 0.46 2.07
C GLN A 254 12.82 1.15 0.71
N GLY A 255 11.81 1.90 0.31
CA GLY A 255 11.79 2.70 -0.89
C GLY A 255 12.76 3.86 -0.86
N THR A 256 12.65 4.72 -1.83
CA THR A 256 13.54 5.88 -2.01
C THR A 256 12.77 7.20 -2.04
N MET A 257 11.43 7.17 -1.97
CA MET A 257 10.59 8.37 -1.96
C MET A 257 10.82 9.17 -0.68
N THR A 258 10.87 10.49 -0.79
CA THR A 258 10.90 11.37 0.37
C THR A 258 9.50 11.64 0.88
N LEU A 259 9.37 11.96 2.16
CA LEU A 259 8.09 12.37 2.72
C LEU A 259 7.55 13.64 2.03
N ASP A 260 8.42 14.58 1.67
CA ASP A 260 8.02 15.80 0.96
C ASP A 260 7.44 15.48 -0.44
N GLU A 261 8.03 14.51 -1.17
CA GLU A 261 7.48 14.04 -2.45
C GLU A 261 6.10 13.39 -2.25
N LEU A 262 5.92 12.57 -1.23
CA LEU A 262 4.62 11.99 -0.89
C LEU A 262 3.59 13.09 -0.58
N LEU A 263 3.95 14.05 0.27
CA LEU A 263 3.05 15.15 0.65
C LEU A 263 2.69 16.06 -0.54
N ALA A 264 3.63 16.31 -1.45
CA ALA A 264 3.37 17.03 -2.70
C ALA A 264 2.38 16.24 -3.59
N ALA A 265 2.57 14.93 -3.70
CA ALA A 265 1.64 14.06 -4.43
C ALA A 265 0.23 14.09 -3.85
N LEU A 266 0.08 13.94 -2.53
CA LEU A 266 -1.23 14.00 -1.85
C LEU A 266 -1.93 15.33 -2.09
N SER A 267 -1.20 16.45 -2.01
CA SER A 267 -1.73 17.78 -2.32
C SER A 267 -2.23 17.90 -3.76
N LEU A 268 -1.46 17.39 -4.71
CA LEU A 268 -1.81 17.45 -6.13
C LEU A 268 -3.05 16.59 -6.42
N ILE A 269 -3.11 15.39 -5.84
CA ILE A 269 -4.27 14.51 -5.98
C ILE A 269 -5.53 15.21 -5.47
N GLY A 270 -5.51 15.77 -4.26
CA GLY A 270 -6.67 16.45 -3.68
C GLY A 270 -7.11 17.71 -4.44
N LYS A 271 -6.19 18.34 -5.21
CA LYS A 271 -6.54 19.46 -6.10
C LYS A 271 -7.24 18.99 -7.39
N ARG A 272 -6.98 17.78 -7.84
CA ARG A 272 -7.40 17.25 -9.15
C ARG A 272 -8.53 16.24 -9.08
N LYS A 273 -8.67 15.53 -7.97
CA LYS A 273 -9.61 14.42 -7.80
C LYS A 273 -10.29 14.50 -6.44
N ARG A 274 -11.50 13.97 -6.35
CA ARG A 274 -12.21 13.79 -5.09
C ARG A 274 -11.68 12.52 -4.40
N ILE A 275 -11.11 12.66 -3.21
CA ILE A 275 -10.60 11.56 -2.42
C ILE A 275 -11.76 10.97 -1.60
N LEU A 276 -12.11 9.70 -1.85
CA LEU A 276 -13.19 9.01 -1.14
C LEU A 276 -12.80 8.56 0.26
N GLY A 277 -11.54 8.31 0.47
CA GLY A 277 -10.97 7.85 1.72
C GLY A 277 -9.51 7.52 1.54
N ALA A 278 -8.83 7.27 2.64
CA ALA A 278 -7.43 6.86 2.63
C ALA A 278 -7.12 5.87 3.74
N ASP A 279 -6.16 4.98 3.51
CA ASP A 279 -5.54 4.21 4.57
C ASP A 279 -4.02 4.36 4.57
N VAL A 280 -3.42 4.16 5.74
CA VAL A 280 -1.98 4.28 5.98
C VAL A 280 -1.51 3.12 6.82
N CYS A 281 -0.49 2.44 6.35
CA CYS A 281 0.22 1.38 7.08
C CYS A 281 1.74 1.56 6.99
N GLY A 282 2.50 0.54 7.39
CA GLY A 282 3.96 0.56 7.32
C GLY A 282 4.63 1.01 8.61
N ASP A 283 3.94 1.06 9.75
CA ASP A 283 4.60 1.22 11.05
C ASP A 283 5.31 -0.07 11.47
N GLY A 284 6.55 0.04 11.95
CA GLY A 284 7.27 -1.13 12.44
C GLY A 284 6.63 -1.74 13.69
N SER A 285 6.37 -3.03 13.66
CA SER A 285 5.88 -3.79 14.81
C SER A 285 6.49 -5.19 14.85
N PRO A 286 6.71 -5.78 16.05
CA PRO A 286 7.24 -7.13 16.15
C PRO A 286 6.26 -8.13 15.56
N ALA A 287 6.76 -9.08 14.75
CA ALA A 287 5.90 -10.09 14.17
C ALA A 287 5.53 -11.13 15.21
N SER A 288 4.25 -11.21 15.52
CA SER A 288 3.65 -12.36 16.19
C SER A 288 2.71 -13.02 15.19
N VAL A 289 2.94 -14.29 14.87
CA VAL A 289 2.14 -15.05 13.91
C VAL A 289 1.82 -16.43 14.43
N LYS A 290 0.56 -16.83 14.24
CA LYS A 290 0.08 -18.21 14.44
C LYS A 290 -0.40 -18.79 13.11
N GLY A 291 -0.31 -20.08 12.97
CA GLY A 291 -0.86 -20.79 11.82
C GLY A 291 0.17 -21.58 11.04
N TYR A 292 0.05 -21.58 9.71
CA TYR A 292 0.84 -22.45 8.86
C TYR A 292 2.35 -22.27 9.04
N TYR A 293 3.11 -23.36 9.03
CA TYR A 293 4.58 -23.36 9.09
C TYR A 293 5.25 -22.37 8.15
N PHE A 294 4.69 -22.20 6.95
CA PHE A 294 5.20 -21.26 5.97
C PHE A 294 5.09 -19.80 6.43
N LYS A 295 3.97 -19.42 7.06
CA LYS A 295 3.76 -18.09 7.63
C LYS A 295 4.74 -17.80 8.76
N MET A 296 4.93 -18.80 9.65
CA MET A 296 5.91 -18.72 10.74
C MET A 296 7.34 -18.65 10.22
N PHE A 297 7.69 -19.42 9.18
CA PHE A 297 9.00 -19.37 8.55
C PHE A 297 9.27 -18.03 7.88
N TYR A 298 8.28 -17.45 7.18
CA TYR A 298 8.39 -16.15 6.55
C TYR A 298 8.59 -15.03 7.57
N ALA A 299 7.78 -15.01 8.64
CA ALA A 299 7.91 -14.07 9.75
C ALA A 299 9.29 -14.19 10.41
N TRP A 300 9.71 -15.41 10.75
CA TRP A 300 11.02 -15.68 11.35
C TRP A 300 12.17 -15.21 10.45
N ARG A 301 12.10 -15.41 9.14
CA ARG A 301 13.14 -14.98 8.20
C ARG A 301 13.21 -13.45 8.11
N LYS A 302 12.09 -12.77 8.18
CA LYS A 302 11.97 -11.32 8.07
C LYS A 302 12.45 -10.63 9.36
N ASP A 303 11.96 -11.08 10.50
CA ASP A 303 12.21 -10.43 11.80
C ASP A 303 13.63 -10.60 12.33
N ARG A 304 14.36 -11.64 11.89
CA ARG A 304 15.77 -11.83 12.31
C ARG A 304 16.70 -10.66 12.02
N LYS A 305 16.31 -9.76 11.13
CA LYS A 305 17.14 -8.63 10.71
C LYS A 305 16.92 -7.39 11.56
N ILE A 306 15.79 -7.31 12.29
CA ILE A 306 15.42 -6.16 13.10
C ILE A 306 15.41 -6.58 14.57
N PRO A 307 16.24 -5.97 15.43
CA PRO A 307 16.20 -6.26 16.86
C PRO A 307 14.82 -5.91 17.46
N LEU A 308 14.30 -6.73 18.36
CA LEU A 308 13.01 -6.47 19.03
C LEU A 308 12.97 -5.10 19.72
N SER A 309 14.11 -4.66 20.28
CA SER A 309 14.23 -3.33 20.89
C SER A 309 14.00 -2.17 19.92
N ALA A 310 14.20 -2.38 18.62
CA ALA A 310 13.95 -1.33 17.62
C ALA A 310 12.47 -0.97 17.51
N PHE A 311 11.55 -1.93 17.71
CA PHE A 311 10.10 -1.71 17.64
C PHE A 311 9.55 -0.92 18.84
N SER A 312 10.26 -0.93 19.96
CA SER A 312 9.93 -0.14 21.15
C SER A 312 10.84 1.08 21.35
N SER A 313 11.72 1.36 20.39
CA SER A 313 12.60 2.51 20.42
C SER A 313 11.80 3.81 20.38
N PRO A 314 11.96 4.72 21.36
CA PRO A 314 11.28 6.02 21.32
C PRO A 314 11.63 6.86 20.08
N GLU A 315 12.80 6.65 19.49
CA GLU A 315 13.24 7.31 18.26
C GLU A 315 12.43 6.83 17.06
N ASN A 316 12.31 5.52 16.88
CA ASN A 316 11.55 4.92 15.79
C ASN A 316 10.04 5.20 15.90
N ILE A 317 9.50 5.19 17.13
CA ILE A 317 8.11 5.58 17.38
C ILE A 317 7.88 7.04 16.98
N ARG A 318 8.76 7.96 17.40
CA ARG A 318 8.67 9.39 17.04
C ARG A 318 8.84 9.63 15.55
N LEU A 319 9.72 8.87 14.88
CA LEU A 319 9.90 8.96 13.44
C LEU A 319 8.61 8.62 12.71
N ASN A 320 7.99 7.49 13.06
CA ASN A 320 6.71 7.07 12.48
C ASN A 320 5.57 8.02 12.82
N GLU A 321 5.50 8.50 14.05
CA GLU A 321 4.51 9.49 14.49
C GLU A 321 4.62 10.79 13.70
N ALA A 322 5.83 11.29 13.47
CA ALA A 322 6.06 12.51 12.69
C ALA A 322 5.61 12.34 11.23
N ALA A 323 5.88 11.20 10.61
CA ALA A 323 5.41 10.89 9.26
C ALA A 323 3.87 10.79 9.23
N ASN A 324 3.27 10.04 10.16
CA ASN A 324 1.82 9.86 10.23
C ASN A 324 1.08 11.18 10.46
N LEU A 325 1.60 12.06 11.33
CA LEU A 325 1.01 13.38 11.57
C LEU A 325 1.02 14.24 10.30
N LYS A 326 2.14 14.33 9.59
CA LYS A 326 2.24 15.11 8.34
C LYS A 326 1.34 14.54 7.23
N ILE A 327 1.28 13.21 7.09
CA ILE A 327 0.40 12.55 6.13
C ILE A 327 -1.07 12.86 6.46
N LEU A 328 -1.45 12.70 7.73
CA LEU A 328 -2.81 12.99 8.21
C LEU A 328 -3.21 14.44 7.97
N GLU A 329 -2.36 15.39 8.33
CA GLU A 329 -2.58 16.82 8.11
C GLU A 329 -2.82 17.11 6.62
N ARG A 330 -1.96 16.55 5.76
CA ARG A 330 -2.07 16.73 4.31
C ARG A 330 -3.33 16.09 3.72
N LEU A 331 -3.72 14.91 4.17
CA LEU A 331 -4.95 14.25 3.76
C LEU A 331 -6.18 15.05 4.20
N LYS A 332 -6.19 15.59 5.42
CA LYS A 332 -7.28 16.45 5.90
C LYS A 332 -7.42 17.73 5.07
N GLU A 333 -6.31 18.40 4.75
CA GLU A 333 -6.32 19.59 3.89
C GLU A 333 -6.87 19.27 2.49
N SER A 334 -6.60 18.07 1.98
CA SER A 334 -7.03 17.60 0.67
C SER A 334 -8.49 17.10 0.67
N HIS A 335 -8.98 16.61 1.80
CA HIS A 335 -10.34 16.08 1.97
C HIS A 335 -11.41 17.16 2.23
N LEU A 336 -11.03 18.29 2.85
CA LEU A 336 -11.96 19.33 3.28
C LEU A 336 -12.65 20.10 2.13
N LYS A 337 -12.46 19.66 0.89
CA LYS A 337 -13.18 20.18 -0.29
C LYS A 337 -14.35 19.31 -0.76
N VAL A 338 -14.84 18.43 0.10
CA VAL A 338 -16.06 17.67 -0.17
C VAL A 338 -17.23 18.47 0.37
N ASP A 339 -17.92 19.18 -0.52
CA ASP A 339 -19.25 19.74 -0.27
C ASP A 339 -20.28 18.61 -0.07
#